data_c8ae08cabfeb4d9267b89b0ad26508c2
#
_entry.id   c8ae08cabfeb4d9267b89b0ad26508c2
#
_cell.length_a   1.000
_cell.length_b   1.000
_cell.length_c   1.000
_cell.angle_alpha   90.00
_cell.angle_beta   90.00
_cell.angle_gamma   90.00
#
_symmetry.space_group_name_H-M   'P 1'
#
loop_
_entity.id
_entity.type
_entity.pdbx_description
1 polymer ?
#
loop_
_entity_poly.entity_id
_entity_poly.type
_entity_poly.pdbx_seq_one_letter_code
_entity_poly.pdbx_strand_id
1 'polypeptide(L)'
;MKVIAEGAASGKIILMGEHAVVYGEPAIAMPFAATKITVTMQEASQDQLTSNYYSGSLAEAPANLLNLQNLIGKLRQDFDAPPVDCRIVSTIPAERGMGSSAAVAVAVTRAFFAWQEIPADQARVLNYVNGAEQIAHGNPSGIDAAATSGQQPVFFQKEQPLEPFQLNLTGALIVADTGVKGKTRDTVQDVATLLRLQPEKTRAAIRKLGQLTRAARIAISDNQPATLGELMNQAQTLLQQLSVSDASLDHLVQVARNNGALGAKLTGGGRGGCMIALAKDRHAAEIIANQLENAGAKATWIQELGVCQYV
;
A
#
# COMPACT_ATOMS: atom_id res chain seq x y z
N MET A 1 18.50 31.79 -7.60
CA MET A 1 17.41 30.91 -8.04
C MET A 1 16.91 30.20 -6.79
N LYS A 2 15.59 30.10 -6.57
CA LYS A 2 15.07 29.29 -5.45
C LYS A 2 15.41 27.83 -5.74
N VAL A 3 15.98 27.14 -4.77
CA VAL A 3 16.27 25.71 -4.88
C VAL A 3 14.95 24.96 -4.82
N ILE A 4 14.65 24.21 -5.87
CA ILE A 4 13.49 23.30 -5.91
C ILE A 4 14.04 21.89 -5.67
N ALA A 5 13.51 21.19 -4.68
CA ALA A 5 13.88 19.83 -4.39
C ALA A 5 12.69 18.88 -4.61
N GLU A 6 13.00 17.63 -4.89
CA GLU A 6 12.00 16.59 -5.15
C GLU A 6 12.16 15.41 -4.17
N GLY A 7 11.03 14.88 -3.75
CA GLY A 7 10.94 13.62 -3.01
C GLY A 7 9.87 12.73 -3.59
N ALA A 8 10.11 11.43 -3.61
CA ALA A 8 9.18 10.47 -4.17
C ALA A 8 8.95 9.26 -3.25
N ALA A 9 7.79 8.62 -3.38
CA ALA A 9 7.46 7.37 -2.74
C ALA A 9 6.57 6.52 -3.66
N SER A 10 6.69 5.20 -3.57
CA SER A 10 5.81 4.27 -4.28
C SER A 10 4.50 4.06 -3.51
N GLY A 11 3.48 3.55 -4.21
CA GLY A 11 2.37 2.88 -3.55
C GLY A 11 2.83 1.60 -2.86
N LYS A 12 1.92 0.94 -2.15
CA LYS A 12 2.13 -0.40 -1.60
C LYS A 12 0.92 -1.29 -1.85
N ILE A 13 1.14 -2.56 -1.79
CA ILE A 13 0.08 -3.57 -1.74
C ILE A 13 0.32 -4.51 -0.57
N ILE A 14 -0.76 -5.10 -0.07
CA ILE A 14 -0.66 -6.28 0.78
C ILE A 14 -0.73 -7.49 -0.15
N LEU A 15 0.37 -8.24 -0.22
CA LEU A 15 0.44 -9.44 -1.04
C LEU A 15 -0.27 -10.61 -0.37
N MET A 16 -0.06 -10.78 0.93
CA MET A 16 -0.67 -11.83 1.75
C MET A 16 -0.89 -11.35 3.19
N GLY A 17 -1.88 -11.91 3.87
CA GLY A 17 -2.08 -11.70 5.32
C GLY A 17 -3.09 -10.61 5.70
N GLU A 18 -3.87 -10.11 4.72
CA GLU A 18 -4.96 -9.16 4.98
C GLU A 18 -5.89 -9.68 6.09
N HIS A 19 -6.38 -8.79 6.93
CA HIS A 19 -7.22 -9.07 8.10
C HIS A 19 -6.58 -9.97 9.16
N ALA A 20 -5.90 -11.06 8.78
CA ALA A 20 -5.24 -11.95 9.73
C ALA A 20 -4.16 -11.25 10.56
N VAL A 21 -3.50 -10.24 9.98
CA VAL A 21 -2.46 -9.43 10.64
C VAL A 21 -2.99 -8.67 11.86
N VAL A 22 -4.26 -8.30 11.88
CA VAL A 22 -4.90 -7.65 13.02
C VAL A 22 -4.95 -8.56 14.24
N TYR A 23 -4.93 -9.88 14.00
CA TYR A 23 -5.03 -10.94 15.01
C TYR A 23 -3.67 -11.61 15.32
N GLY A 24 -2.56 -10.97 14.94
CA GLY A 24 -1.20 -11.44 15.27
C GLY A 24 -0.61 -12.42 14.26
N GLU A 25 -1.33 -12.78 13.20
CA GLU A 25 -0.76 -13.56 12.10
C GLU A 25 0.10 -12.66 11.19
N PRO A 26 1.06 -13.22 10.43
CA PRO A 26 1.92 -12.40 9.57
C PRO A 26 1.20 -11.84 8.36
N ALA A 27 1.78 -10.76 7.80
CA ALA A 27 1.45 -10.21 6.49
C ALA A 27 2.72 -9.96 5.67
N ILE A 28 2.58 -9.95 4.36
CA ILE A 28 3.59 -9.50 3.41
C ILE A 28 3.05 -8.26 2.72
N ALA A 29 3.72 -7.13 2.93
CA ALA A 29 3.50 -5.90 2.18
C ALA A 29 4.69 -5.67 1.24
N MET A 30 4.44 -5.07 0.08
CA MET A 30 5.51 -4.75 -0.84
C MET A 30 5.30 -3.39 -1.50
N PRO A 31 6.40 -2.69 -1.85
CA PRO A 31 6.35 -1.49 -2.67
C PRO A 31 5.69 -1.80 -4.02
N PHE A 32 4.89 -0.88 -4.50
CA PHE A 32 4.27 -0.99 -5.81
C PHE A 32 4.64 0.23 -6.65
N ALA A 33 5.78 0.14 -7.36
CA ALA A 33 6.41 1.23 -8.09
C ALA A 33 5.63 1.68 -9.34
N ALA A 34 4.69 0.85 -9.85
CA ALA A 34 3.81 1.24 -10.93
C ALA A 34 2.87 2.40 -10.56
N THR A 35 2.74 2.71 -9.26
CA THR A 35 2.07 3.92 -8.77
C THR A 35 2.99 4.67 -7.83
N LYS A 36 3.01 6.01 -7.92
CA LYS A 36 3.91 6.85 -7.13
C LYS A 36 3.29 8.18 -6.71
N ILE A 37 3.89 8.77 -5.70
CA ILE A 37 3.72 10.17 -5.32
C ILE A 37 5.04 10.88 -5.53
N THR A 38 4.97 12.05 -6.14
CA THR A 38 6.09 12.98 -6.27
C THR A 38 5.72 14.28 -5.58
N VAL A 39 6.62 14.78 -4.76
CA VAL A 39 6.49 16.06 -4.05
C VAL A 39 7.63 16.97 -4.48
N THR A 40 7.30 18.17 -4.93
CA THR A 40 8.29 19.25 -5.07
C THR A 40 8.15 20.23 -3.92
N MET A 41 9.27 20.72 -3.41
CA MET A 41 9.32 21.66 -2.29
C MET A 41 10.31 22.78 -2.58
N GLN A 42 9.92 24.01 -2.23
CA GLN A 42 10.76 25.21 -2.35
C GLN A 42 10.41 26.19 -1.25
N GLU A 43 11.29 27.15 -0.98
CA GLU A 43 11.03 28.26 -0.06
C GLU A 43 9.90 29.15 -0.56
N ALA A 44 9.04 29.60 0.37
CA ALA A 44 7.92 30.52 0.13
C ALA A 44 7.86 31.62 1.19
N SER A 45 6.98 32.60 1.00
CA SER A 45 6.70 33.65 2.01
C SER A 45 5.78 33.16 3.13
N GLN A 46 4.99 32.13 2.85
CA GLN A 46 4.11 31.42 3.78
C GLN A 46 3.94 29.99 3.34
N ASP A 47 3.57 29.09 4.27
CA ASP A 47 3.34 27.69 3.95
C ASP A 47 2.17 27.51 3.00
N GLN A 48 2.44 26.92 1.83
CA GLN A 48 1.47 26.59 0.79
C GLN A 48 1.43 25.10 0.55
N LEU A 49 0.25 24.57 0.27
CA LEU A 49 0.05 23.19 -0.15
C LEU A 49 -0.78 23.14 -1.42
N THR A 50 -0.26 22.46 -2.44
CA THR A 50 -0.98 22.20 -3.68
C THR A 50 -1.02 20.69 -3.95
N SER A 51 -2.21 20.16 -4.19
CA SER A 51 -2.46 18.76 -4.55
C SER A 51 -3.67 18.65 -5.47
N ASN A 52 -4.03 17.43 -5.90
CA ASN A 52 -5.25 17.20 -6.68
C ASN A 52 -6.55 17.53 -5.92
N TYR A 53 -6.48 17.68 -4.58
CA TYR A 53 -7.66 17.84 -3.71
C TYR A 53 -7.69 19.16 -2.95
N TYR A 54 -6.58 19.90 -2.94
CA TYR A 54 -6.46 21.16 -2.20
C TYR A 54 -5.38 22.03 -2.82
N SER A 55 -5.62 23.34 -2.85
CA SER A 55 -4.63 24.37 -3.21
C SER A 55 -4.87 25.61 -2.37
N GLY A 56 -3.89 26.01 -1.56
CA GLY A 56 -3.99 27.18 -0.69
C GLY A 56 -3.01 27.15 0.47
N SER A 57 -3.25 28.02 1.47
CA SER A 57 -2.47 28.08 2.70
C SER A 57 -2.51 26.76 3.44
N LEU A 58 -1.34 26.23 3.86
CA LEU A 58 -1.26 25.00 4.65
C LEU A 58 -2.04 25.14 5.98
N ALA A 59 -2.05 26.32 6.59
CA ALA A 59 -2.77 26.55 7.84
C ALA A 59 -4.30 26.47 7.71
N GLU A 60 -4.83 26.73 6.51
CA GLU A 60 -6.26 26.68 6.20
C GLU A 60 -6.67 25.33 5.57
N ALA A 61 -5.74 24.38 5.45
CA ALA A 61 -6.03 23.09 4.85
C ALA A 61 -7.09 22.32 5.66
N PRO A 62 -7.99 21.59 5.00
CA PRO A 62 -9.09 20.88 5.66
C PRO A 62 -8.58 19.79 6.60
N ALA A 63 -9.41 19.39 7.58
CA ALA A 63 -9.05 18.49 8.67
C ALA A 63 -8.50 17.12 8.22
N ASN A 64 -8.88 16.63 7.04
CA ASN A 64 -8.32 15.39 6.48
C ASN A 64 -6.86 15.52 6.01
N LEU A 65 -6.27 16.74 6.02
CA LEU A 65 -4.86 17.02 5.75
C LEU A 65 -4.09 17.45 7.01
N LEU A 66 -4.67 17.29 8.20
CA LEU A 66 -4.06 17.64 9.48
C LEU A 66 -2.71 16.93 9.72
N ASN A 67 -2.60 15.68 9.27
CA ASN A 67 -1.36 14.91 9.34
C ASN A 67 -0.22 15.58 8.53
N LEU A 68 -0.52 16.15 7.37
CA LEU A 68 0.46 16.87 6.55
C LEU A 68 0.80 18.25 7.14
N GLN A 69 -0.19 18.98 7.69
CA GLN A 69 0.07 20.23 8.41
C GLN A 69 1.07 19.99 9.55
N ASN A 70 0.81 18.96 10.38
CA ASN A 70 1.68 18.61 11.49
C ASN A 70 3.06 18.12 11.03
N LEU A 71 3.13 17.30 9.97
CA LEU A 71 4.38 16.79 9.42
C LEU A 71 5.29 17.94 8.93
N ILE A 72 4.75 18.82 8.09
CA ILE A 72 5.51 19.94 7.53
C ILE A 72 5.89 20.92 8.66
N GLY A 73 4.97 21.24 9.58
CA GLY A 73 5.24 22.08 10.73
C GLY A 73 6.34 21.53 11.62
N LYS A 74 6.32 20.23 11.92
CA LYS A 74 7.36 19.56 12.71
C LYS A 74 8.72 19.56 12.00
N LEU A 75 8.75 19.21 10.71
CA LEU A 75 10.00 19.26 9.93
C LEU A 75 10.60 20.67 9.95
N ARG A 76 9.79 21.72 9.71
CA ARG A 76 10.28 23.09 9.76
C ARG A 76 10.79 23.48 11.15
N GLN A 77 10.08 23.10 12.20
CA GLN A 77 10.48 23.39 13.58
C GLN A 77 11.79 22.70 13.95
N ASP A 78 11.93 21.42 13.63
CA ASP A 78 13.11 20.60 14.01
C ASP A 78 14.39 21.09 13.28
N PHE A 79 14.26 21.73 12.13
CA PHE A 79 15.40 22.19 11.31
C PHE A 79 15.47 23.72 11.16
N ASP A 80 14.69 24.48 11.92
CA ASP A 80 14.63 25.95 11.85
C ASP A 80 14.48 26.47 10.40
N ALA A 81 13.61 25.81 9.62
CA ALA A 81 13.47 26.05 8.20
C ALA A 81 12.40 27.12 7.88
N PRO A 82 12.60 27.96 6.83
CA PRO A 82 11.61 28.95 6.40
C PRO A 82 10.32 28.31 5.89
N PRO A 83 9.23 29.09 5.66
CA PRO A 83 8.01 28.60 5.05
C PRO A 83 8.23 27.95 3.67
N VAL A 84 7.39 27.00 3.32
CA VAL A 84 7.52 26.19 2.10
C VAL A 84 6.30 26.24 1.18
N ASP A 85 6.53 26.19 -0.12
CA ASP A 85 5.53 25.78 -1.13
C ASP A 85 5.72 24.30 -1.43
N CYS A 86 4.75 23.49 -1.00
CA CYS A 86 4.74 22.04 -1.14
C CYS A 86 3.71 21.63 -2.21
N ARG A 87 4.16 21.04 -3.30
CA ARG A 87 3.29 20.56 -4.38
C ARG A 87 3.35 19.04 -4.48
N ILE A 88 2.18 18.39 -4.42
CA ILE A 88 2.01 16.93 -4.42
C ILE A 88 1.33 16.51 -5.72
N VAL A 89 1.96 15.59 -6.45
CA VAL A 89 1.40 14.90 -7.62
C VAL A 89 1.32 13.41 -7.30
N SER A 90 0.14 12.81 -7.46
CA SER A 90 -0.11 11.40 -7.13
C SER A 90 -0.71 10.65 -8.32
N THR A 91 -0.16 9.47 -8.61
CA THR A 91 -0.79 8.43 -9.45
C THR A 91 -1.39 7.30 -8.61
N ILE A 92 -1.23 7.35 -7.28
CA ILE A 92 -1.86 6.38 -6.37
C ILE A 92 -3.34 6.75 -6.23
N PRO A 93 -4.29 5.83 -6.48
CA PRO A 93 -5.70 6.11 -6.29
C PRO A 93 -6.01 6.30 -4.80
N ALA A 94 -6.71 7.40 -4.49
CA ALA A 94 -7.07 7.68 -3.11
C ALA A 94 -8.05 6.66 -2.54
N GLU A 95 -7.87 6.28 -1.26
CA GLU A 95 -8.80 5.42 -0.50
C GLU A 95 -9.03 4.04 -1.13
N ARG A 96 -8.01 3.48 -1.80
CA ARG A 96 -8.04 2.15 -2.43
C ARG A 96 -7.17 1.10 -1.70
N GLY A 97 -6.65 1.44 -0.52
CA GLY A 97 -5.80 0.53 0.27
C GLY A 97 -4.35 0.42 -0.22
N MET A 98 -3.93 1.30 -1.12
CA MET A 98 -2.58 1.31 -1.70
C MET A 98 -1.55 2.17 -0.93
N GLY A 99 -1.81 2.51 0.34
CA GLY A 99 -0.87 3.23 1.20
C GLY A 99 -0.66 4.70 0.86
N SER A 100 -1.66 5.37 0.25
CA SER A 100 -1.54 6.76 -0.20
C SER A 100 -1.13 7.73 0.91
N SER A 101 -1.68 7.61 2.13
CA SER A 101 -1.33 8.48 3.28
C SER A 101 0.16 8.37 3.62
N ALA A 102 0.64 7.15 3.86
CA ALA A 102 2.04 6.91 4.18
C ALA A 102 2.97 7.33 3.04
N ALA A 103 2.61 7.05 1.78
CA ALA A 103 3.40 7.45 0.61
C ALA A 103 3.52 8.98 0.48
N VAL A 104 2.45 9.75 0.75
CA VAL A 104 2.53 11.22 0.80
C VAL A 104 3.48 11.67 1.90
N ALA A 105 3.36 11.12 3.11
CA ALA A 105 4.24 11.48 4.23
C ALA A 105 5.71 11.18 3.92
N VAL A 106 6.00 10.02 3.30
CA VAL A 106 7.35 9.65 2.84
C VAL A 106 7.88 10.64 1.81
N ALA A 107 7.10 10.93 0.77
CA ALA A 107 7.52 11.83 -0.31
C ALA A 107 7.75 13.26 0.19
N VAL A 108 6.87 13.79 1.07
CA VAL A 108 7.04 15.09 1.72
C VAL A 108 8.32 15.14 2.57
N THR A 109 8.56 14.12 3.40
CA THR A 109 9.75 14.06 4.24
C THR A 109 11.03 14.02 3.39
N ARG A 110 11.03 13.22 2.31
CA ARG A 110 12.17 13.15 1.38
C ARG A 110 12.40 14.46 0.64
N ALA A 111 11.34 15.12 0.15
CA ALA A 111 11.43 16.41 -0.51
C ALA A 111 12.02 17.48 0.44
N PHE A 112 11.57 17.49 1.70
CA PHE A 112 12.07 18.39 2.71
C PHE A 112 13.57 18.13 2.99
N PHE A 113 13.98 16.89 3.18
CA PHE A 113 15.38 16.55 3.42
C PHE A 113 16.27 16.90 2.23
N ALA A 114 15.80 16.63 1.00
CA ALA A 114 16.52 17.04 -0.21
C ALA A 114 16.65 18.56 -0.32
N TRP A 115 15.60 19.30 0.04
CA TRP A 115 15.60 20.76 0.04
C TRP A 115 16.58 21.35 1.07
N GLN A 116 16.71 20.71 2.23
CA GLN A 116 17.61 21.10 3.31
C GLN A 116 19.01 20.46 3.20
N GLU A 117 19.27 19.74 2.11
CA GLU A 117 20.55 18.98 1.89
C GLU A 117 20.86 18.01 3.05
N ILE A 118 19.81 17.42 3.66
CA ILE A 118 19.90 16.47 4.77
C ILE A 118 19.87 15.03 4.22
N PRO A 119 20.77 14.12 4.65
CA PRO A 119 20.66 12.72 4.29
C PRO A 119 19.33 12.09 4.73
N ALA A 120 18.60 11.56 3.75
CA ALA A 120 17.28 10.91 3.95
C ALA A 120 17.46 9.41 4.23
N ASP A 121 18.19 9.01 5.29
CA ASP A 121 18.24 7.62 5.70
C ASP A 121 16.83 7.11 6.12
N GLN A 122 16.60 5.81 5.92
CA GLN A 122 15.28 5.22 6.11
C GLN A 122 14.75 5.37 7.54
N ALA A 123 15.61 5.25 8.56
CA ALA A 123 15.20 5.35 9.96
C ALA A 123 14.70 6.76 10.29
N ARG A 124 15.39 7.79 9.80
CA ARG A 124 15.00 9.19 9.96
C ARG A 124 13.69 9.49 9.24
N VAL A 125 13.53 9.03 7.99
CA VAL A 125 12.27 9.17 7.24
C VAL A 125 11.12 8.52 8.00
N LEU A 126 11.29 7.27 8.44
CA LEU A 126 10.27 6.52 9.17
C LEU A 126 9.85 7.20 10.49
N ASN A 127 10.77 7.86 11.19
CA ASN A 127 10.45 8.58 12.42
C ASN A 127 9.40 9.68 12.18
N TYR A 128 9.55 10.48 11.12
CA TYR A 128 8.56 11.53 10.75
C TYR A 128 7.27 10.95 10.21
N VAL A 129 7.37 9.94 9.35
CA VAL A 129 6.21 9.28 8.73
C VAL A 129 5.33 8.61 9.79
N ASN A 130 5.91 7.91 10.77
CA ASN A 130 5.16 7.29 11.85
C ASN A 130 4.39 8.32 12.69
N GLY A 131 4.96 9.50 12.95
CA GLY A 131 4.25 10.60 13.60
C GLY A 131 3.04 11.07 12.80
N ALA A 132 3.17 11.25 11.49
CA ALA A 132 2.07 11.64 10.60
C ALA A 132 0.98 10.55 10.52
N GLU A 133 1.36 9.28 10.43
CA GLU A 133 0.43 8.14 10.40
C GLU A 133 -0.32 7.97 11.72
N GLN A 134 0.33 8.27 12.86
CA GLN A 134 -0.34 8.27 14.16
C GLN A 134 -1.46 9.31 14.25
N ILE A 135 -1.25 10.50 13.67
CA ILE A 135 -2.27 11.55 13.58
C ILE A 135 -3.42 11.11 12.67
N ALA A 136 -3.11 10.49 11.52
CA ALA A 136 -4.12 10.06 10.55
C ALA A 136 -4.96 8.86 11.02
N HIS A 137 -4.33 7.90 11.72
CA HIS A 137 -4.90 6.57 11.98
C HIS A 137 -4.93 6.16 13.45
N GLY A 138 -4.39 6.95 14.36
CA GLY A 138 -4.35 6.72 15.80
C GLY A 138 -3.33 5.68 16.26
N ASN A 139 -3.36 4.46 15.74
CA ASN A 139 -2.42 3.39 16.10
C ASN A 139 -1.98 2.60 14.86
N PRO A 140 -1.11 3.18 14.01
CA PRO A 140 -0.63 2.53 12.79
C PRO A 140 0.28 1.34 13.13
N SER A 141 0.22 0.28 12.31
CA SER A 141 1.11 -0.88 12.45
C SER A 141 2.55 -0.61 11.97
N GLY A 142 2.78 0.50 11.26
CA GLY A 142 4.06 0.81 10.61
C GLY A 142 4.30 0.09 9.28
N ILE A 143 3.47 -0.88 8.92
CA ILE A 143 3.63 -1.68 7.68
C ILE A 143 3.51 -0.81 6.41
N ASP A 144 2.59 0.15 6.40
CA ASP A 144 2.38 1.05 5.27
C ASP A 144 3.57 1.99 5.09
N ALA A 145 4.06 2.57 6.17
CA ALA A 145 5.26 3.42 6.17
C ALA A 145 6.50 2.65 5.69
N ALA A 146 6.73 1.44 6.22
CA ALA A 146 7.87 0.61 5.82
C ALA A 146 7.80 0.19 4.35
N ALA A 147 6.63 -0.21 3.85
CA ALA A 147 6.47 -0.64 2.47
C ALA A 147 6.56 0.53 1.47
N THR A 148 6.05 1.73 1.80
CA THR A 148 6.11 2.89 0.91
C THR A 148 7.45 3.61 0.91
N SER A 149 8.23 3.49 2.00
CA SER A 149 9.58 4.06 2.11
C SER A 149 10.69 3.11 1.71
N GLY A 150 10.42 1.80 1.68
CA GLY A 150 11.38 0.76 1.36
C GLY A 150 11.46 0.44 -0.12
N GLN A 151 12.43 -0.42 -0.46
CA GLN A 151 12.61 -0.96 -1.80
C GLN A 151 12.32 -2.48 -1.87
N GLN A 152 12.11 -3.12 -0.74
CA GLN A 152 11.93 -4.56 -0.62
C GLN A 152 10.58 -4.89 0.01
N PRO A 153 10.02 -6.08 -0.26
CA PRO A 153 8.92 -6.60 0.51
C PRO A 153 9.26 -6.67 1.99
N VAL A 154 8.25 -6.46 2.82
CA VAL A 154 8.36 -6.50 4.27
C VAL A 154 7.48 -7.63 4.79
N PHE A 155 8.08 -8.55 5.55
CA PHE A 155 7.35 -9.50 6.36
C PHE A 155 7.06 -8.84 7.72
N PHE A 156 5.80 -8.74 8.05
CA PHE A 156 5.32 -8.10 9.26
C PHE A 156 4.53 -9.09 10.11
N GLN A 157 4.83 -9.14 11.37
CA GLN A 157 4.01 -9.79 12.39
C GLN A 157 3.93 -8.89 13.62
N LYS A 158 2.75 -8.74 14.19
CA LYS A 158 2.53 -7.86 15.35
C LYS A 158 3.51 -8.23 16.48
N GLU A 159 4.05 -7.20 17.15
CA GLU A 159 5.03 -7.33 18.25
C GLU A 159 6.38 -7.93 17.84
N GLN A 160 6.62 -8.11 16.54
CA GLN A 160 7.93 -8.49 16.00
C GLN A 160 8.52 -7.33 15.20
N PRO A 161 9.86 -7.21 15.10
CA PRO A 161 10.49 -6.25 14.21
C PRO A 161 10.02 -6.46 12.76
N LEU A 162 9.91 -5.36 12.01
CA LEU A 162 9.70 -5.41 10.57
C LEU A 162 10.90 -6.09 9.91
N GLU A 163 10.64 -7.08 9.07
CA GLU A 163 11.69 -7.88 8.41
C GLU A 163 11.62 -7.69 6.89
N PRO A 164 12.45 -6.77 6.32
CA PRO A 164 12.62 -6.70 4.87
C PRO A 164 13.25 -7.99 4.34
N PHE A 165 12.84 -8.44 3.15
CA PHE A 165 13.42 -9.61 2.51
C PHE A 165 13.51 -9.43 1.00
N GLN A 166 14.42 -10.18 0.36
CA GLN A 166 14.67 -10.06 -1.06
C GLN A 166 13.50 -10.64 -1.87
N LEU A 167 13.03 -9.87 -2.85
CA LEU A 167 12.06 -10.34 -3.83
C LEU A 167 12.78 -11.19 -4.88
N ASN A 168 12.72 -12.51 -4.73
CA ASN A 168 13.23 -13.46 -5.70
C ASN A 168 12.05 -14.17 -6.36
N LEU A 169 11.36 -13.48 -7.28
CA LEU A 169 10.16 -14.02 -7.93
C LEU A 169 10.07 -13.50 -9.36
N THR A 170 9.99 -14.40 -10.32
CA THR A 170 9.71 -14.07 -11.73
C THR A 170 8.21 -13.93 -11.96
N GLY A 171 7.85 -13.10 -12.96
CA GLY A 171 6.46 -12.84 -13.32
C GLY A 171 6.11 -11.36 -13.31
N ALA A 172 4.83 -11.07 -13.36
CA ALA A 172 4.31 -9.71 -13.27
C ALA A 172 3.06 -9.66 -12.38
N LEU A 173 2.97 -8.61 -11.57
CA LEU A 173 1.82 -8.36 -10.71
C LEU A 173 0.93 -7.31 -11.34
N ILE A 174 -0.36 -7.58 -11.41
CA ILE A 174 -1.39 -6.65 -11.86
C ILE A 174 -2.14 -6.19 -10.61
N VAL A 175 -2.35 -4.89 -10.47
CA VAL A 175 -3.33 -4.32 -9.54
C VAL A 175 -4.48 -3.78 -10.37
N ALA A 176 -5.72 -4.07 -9.99
CA ALA A 176 -6.92 -3.53 -10.62
C ALA A 176 -7.82 -2.85 -9.60
N ASP A 177 -8.22 -1.59 -9.89
CA ASP A 177 -9.15 -0.81 -9.08
C ASP A 177 -10.59 -1.15 -9.45
N THR A 178 -11.40 -1.58 -8.50
CA THR A 178 -12.84 -1.82 -8.69
C THR A 178 -13.64 -0.54 -8.97
N GLY A 179 -13.06 0.64 -8.77
CA GLY A 179 -13.77 1.92 -8.79
C GLY A 179 -14.61 2.19 -7.52
N VAL A 180 -14.75 1.20 -6.65
CA VAL A 180 -15.50 1.29 -5.39
C VAL A 180 -14.53 1.61 -4.24
N LYS A 181 -14.91 2.55 -3.37
CA LYS A 181 -14.11 2.91 -2.20
C LYS A 181 -14.05 1.74 -1.21
N GLY A 182 -12.86 1.38 -0.76
CA GLY A 182 -12.66 0.32 0.23
C GLY A 182 -13.23 0.69 1.61
N LYS A 183 -13.74 -0.30 2.35
CA LYS A 183 -14.39 -0.11 3.67
C LYS A 183 -13.61 -0.77 4.79
N THR A 184 -12.31 -0.50 4.89
CA THR A 184 -11.39 -1.18 5.82
C THR A 184 -11.87 -1.17 7.28
N ARG A 185 -12.40 -0.04 7.78
CA ARG A 185 -12.92 0.04 9.16
C ARG A 185 -14.09 -0.91 9.38
N ASP A 186 -15.05 -0.90 8.47
CA ASP A 186 -16.27 -1.73 8.57
C ASP A 186 -15.91 -3.21 8.49
N THR A 187 -15.03 -3.59 7.54
CA THR A 187 -14.61 -4.99 7.36
C THR A 187 -13.82 -5.52 8.56
N VAL A 188 -12.94 -4.72 9.17
CA VAL A 188 -12.24 -5.11 10.41
C VAL A 188 -13.25 -5.33 11.56
N GLN A 189 -14.24 -4.46 11.71
CA GLN A 189 -15.28 -4.59 12.73
C GLN A 189 -16.15 -5.83 12.50
N ASP A 190 -16.48 -6.14 11.24
CA ASP A 190 -17.28 -7.31 10.89
C ASP A 190 -16.52 -8.62 11.15
N VAL A 191 -15.23 -8.69 10.84
CA VAL A 191 -14.39 -9.85 11.21
C VAL A 191 -14.34 -10.02 12.73
N ALA A 192 -14.23 -8.94 13.50
CA ALA A 192 -14.30 -8.99 14.96
C ALA A 192 -15.67 -9.50 15.47
N THR A 193 -16.75 -9.16 14.77
CA THR A 193 -18.10 -9.65 15.06
C THR A 193 -18.24 -11.14 14.71
N LEU A 194 -17.73 -11.57 13.53
CA LEU A 194 -17.69 -12.99 13.15
C LEU A 194 -16.90 -13.81 14.16
N LEU A 195 -15.79 -13.26 14.66
CA LEU A 195 -14.97 -13.94 15.68
C LEU A 195 -15.73 -14.17 16.99
N ARG A 196 -16.67 -13.29 17.36
CA ARG A 196 -17.53 -13.48 18.52
C ARG A 196 -18.67 -14.48 18.26
N LEU A 197 -19.28 -14.44 17.07
CA LEU A 197 -20.42 -15.26 16.71
C LEU A 197 -20.05 -16.69 16.31
N GLN A 198 -18.91 -16.87 15.64
CA GLN A 198 -18.42 -18.14 15.11
C GLN A 198 -16.91 -18.31 15.41
N PRO A 199 -16.52 -18.39 16.69
CA PRO A 199 -15.13 -18.28 17.12
C PRO A 199 -14.22 -19.33 16.48
N GLU A 200 -14.63 -20.58 16.48
CA GLU A 200 -13.79 -21.69 15.97
C GLU A 200 -13.53 -21.57 14.47
N LYS A 201 -14.59 -21.35 13.69
CA LYS A 201 -14.50 -21.21 12.23
C LYS A 201 -13.67 -19.98 11.84
N THR A 202 -13.92 -18.85 12.49
CA THR A 202 -13.22 -17.59 12.20
C THR A 202 -11.73 -17.66 12.58
N ARG A 203 -11.42 -18.20 13.77
CA ARG A 203 -10.01 -18.44 14.17
C ARG A 203 -9.29 -19.40 13.25
N ALA A 204 -9.96 -20.47 12.80
CA ALA A 204 -9.37 -21.41 11.85
C ALA A 204 -9.01 -20.72 10.53
N ALA A 205 -9.90 -19.88 9.98
CA ALA A 205 -9.64 -19.09 8.76
C ALA A 205 -8.48 -18.12 8.95
N ILE A 206 -8.43 -17.37 10.06
CA ILE A 206 -7.35 -16.43 10.41
C ILE A 206 -6.00 -17.18 10.49
N ARG A 207 -5.92 -18.27 11.25
CA ARG A 207 -4.70 -19.09 11.35
C ARG A 207 -4.26 -19.65 10.00
N LYS A 208 -5.22 -20.09 9.17
CA LYS A 208 -4.91 -20.60 7.83
C LYS A 208 -4.34 -19.50 6.93
N LEU A 209 -4.87 -18.27 6.96
CA LEU A 209 -4.29 -17.13 6.26
C LEU A 209 -2.84 -16.87 6.70
N GLY A 210 -2.55 -16.95 8.00
CA GLY A 210 -1.18 -16.83 8.52
C GLY A 210 -0.25 -17.95 7.99
N GLN A 211 -0.72 -19.20 7.93
CA GLN A 211 0.04 -20.32 7.34
C GLN A 211 0.32 -20.09 5.86
N LEU A 212 -0.69 -19.63 5.08
CA LEU A 212 -0.53 -19.29 3.67
C LEU A 212 0.48 -18.16 3.47
N THR A 213 0.50 -17.17 4.36
CA THR A 213 1.46 -16.05 4.32
C THR A 213 2.89 -16.52 4.55
N ARG A 214 3.13 -17.42 5.50
CA ARG A 214 4.45 -18.03 5.72
C ARG A 214 4.89 -18.86 4.52
N ALA A 215 4.00 -19.67 3.95
CA ALA A 215 4.27 -20.45 2.74
C ALA A 215 4.56 -19.54 1.53
N ALA A 216 3.84 -18.40 1.39
CA ALA A 216 4.07 -17.45 0.33
C ALA A 216 5.46 -16.79 0.43
N ARG A 217 5.96 -16.48 1.63
CA ARG A 217 7.34 -16.00 1.82
C ARG A 217 8.36 -17.01 1.27
N ILE A 218 8.18 -18.29 1.56
CA ILE A 218 9.07 -19.35 1.04
C ILE A 218 8.96 -19.44 -0.48
N ALA A 219 7.74 -19.45 -1.04
CA ALA A 219 7.52 -19.51 -2.49
C ALA A 219 8.17 -18.30 -3.23
N ILE A 220 8.17 -17.12 -2.61
CA ILE A 220 8.86 -15.93 -3.15
C ILE A 220 10.38 -16.12 -3.11
N SER A 221 10.93 -16.59 -1.99
CA SER A 221 12.38 -16.82 -1.83
C SER A 221 12.91 -17.89 -2.79
N ASP A 222 12.10 -18.90 -3.08
CA ASP A 222 12.44 -20.05 -3.93
C ASP A 222 12.06 -19.86 -5.41
N ASN A 223 11.60 -18.67 -5.80
CA ASN A 223 11.13 -18.34 -7.15
C ASN A 223 10.07 -19.33 -7.68
N GLN A 224 9.00 -19.52 -6.91
CA GLN A 224 7.90 -20.43 -7.24
C GLN A 224 6.59 -19.66 -7.53
N PRO A 225 6.47 -18.96 -8.68
CA PRO A 225 5.31 -18.12 -8.96
C PRO A 225 4.00 -18.91 -9.06
N ALA A 226 4.01 -20.15 -9.57
CA ALA A 226 2.81 -20.99 -9.62
C ALA A 226 2.31 -21.33 -8.21
N THR A 227 3.20 -21.73 -7.31
CA THR A 227 2.88 -21.99 -5.90
C THR A 227 2.32 -20.76 -5.21
N LEU A 228 2.94 -19.57 -5.41
CA LEU A 228 2.43 -18.34 -4.87
C LEU A 228 1.01 -18.04 -5.38
N GLY A 229 0.76 -18.25 -6.68
CA GLY A 229 -0.57 -18.09 -7.28
C GLY A 229 -1.64 -18.96 -6.61
N GLU A 230 -1.33 -20.23 -6.37
CA GLU A 230 -2.24 -21.14 -5.66
C GLU A 230 -2.52 -20.68 -4.22
N LEU A 231 -1.49 -20.20 -3.50
CA LEU A 231 -1.64 -19.65 -2.15
C LEU A 231 -2.52 -18.38 -2.14
N MET A 232 -2.38 -17.52 -3.15
CA MET A 232 -3.25 -16.35 -3.33
C MET A 232 -4.70 -16.76 -3.56
N ASN A 233 -4.95 -17.79 -4.38
CA ASN A 233 -6.29 -18.33 -4.63
C ASN A 233 -6.95 -18.90 -3.38
N GLN A 234 -6.18 -19.64 -2.56
CA GLN A 234 -6.66 -20.15 -1.27
C GLN A 234 -6.96 -19.00 -0.29
N ALA A 235 -6.11 -17.97 -0.26
CA ALA A 235 -6.33 -16.80 0.56
C ALA A 235 -7.63 -16.07 0.19
N GLN A 236 -7.94 -15.90 -1.11
CA GLN A 236 -9.20 -15.30 -1.55
C GLN A 236 -10.41 -16.04 -1.01
N THR A 237 -10.41 -17.37 -1.07
CA THR A 237 -11.51 -18.18 -0.53
C THR A 237 -11.71 -17.95 0.98
N LEU A 238 -10.64 -17.82 1.74
CA LEU A 238 -10.73 -17.53 3.17
C LEU A 238 -11.20 -16.10 3.45
N LEU A 239 -10.77 -15.13 2.64
CA LEU A 239 -11.21 -13.74 2.73
C LEU A 239 -12.71 -13.60 2.41
N GLN A 240 -13.23 -14.36 1.44
CA GLN A 240 -14.67 -14.48 1.19
C GLN A 240 -15.41 -15.05 2.40
N GLN A 241 -14.87 -16.12 3.02
CA GLN A 241 -15.45 -16.70 4.25
C GLN A 241 -15.48 -15.71 5.43
N LEU A 242 -14.50 -14.81 5.50
CA LEU A 242 -14.46 -13.72 6.48
C LEU A 242 -15.37 -12.53 6.10
N SER A 243 -16.12 -12.63 4.98
CA SER A 243 -17.04 -11.60 4.46
C SER A 243 -16.38 -10.25 4.18
N VAL A 244 -15.08 -10.27 3.82
CA VAL A 244 -14.31 -9.05 3.48
C VAL A 244 -14.18 -8.82 1.98
N SER A 245 -14.62 -9.76 1.14
CA SER A 245 -14.81 -9.57 -0.30
C SER A 245 -16.22 -9.09 -0.62
N ASP A 246 -16.42 -8.62 -1.84
CA ASP A 246 -17.74 -8.28 -2.39
C ASP A 246 -17.85 -8.72 -3.86
N ALA A 247 -19.04 -8.56 -4.44
CA ALA A 247 -19.29 -8.99 -5.81
C ALA A 247 -18.37 -8.33 -6.85
N SER A 248 -17.97 -7.08 -6.64
CA SER A 248 -17.08 -6.36 -7.57
C SER A 248 -15.66 -6.94 -7.56
N LEU A 249 -15.12 -7.22 -6.36
CA LEU A 249 -13.83 -7.87 -6.18
C LEU A 249 -13.84 -9.31 -6.70
N ASP A 250 -14.86 -10.09 -6.33
CA ASP A 250 -14.99 -11.49 -6.73
C ASP A 250 -15.12 -11.64 -8.25
N HIS A 251 -15.83 -10.71 -8.90
CA HIS A 251 -15.93 -10.66 -10.34
C HIS A 251 -14.57 -10.46 -11.01
N LEU A 252 -13.81 -9.43 -10.62
CA LEU A 252 -12.50 -9.15 -11.20
C LEU A 252 -11.49 -10.27 -10.89
N VAL A 253 -11.52 -10.85 -9.69
CA VAL A 253 -10.68 -12.02 -9.34
C VAL A 253 -10.99 -13.19 -10.26
N GLN A 254 -12.26 -13.47 -10.53
CA GLN A 254 -12.65 -14.56 -11.43
C GLN A 254 -12.23 -14.28 -12.88
N VAL A 255 -12.40 -13.03 -13.36
CA VAL A 255 -11.95 -12.61 -14.70
C VAL A 255 -10.43 -12.82 -14.83
N ALA A 256 -9.63 -12.39 -13.85
CA ALA A 256 -8.18 -12.60 -13.90
C ALA A 256 -7.81 -14.08 -14.01
N ARG A 257 -8.43 -14.94 -13.18
CA ARG A 257 -8.18 -16.39 -13.18
C ARG A 257 -8.57 -17.04 -14.51
N ASN A 258 -9.73 -16.69 -15.06
CA ASN A 258 -10.21 -17.23 -16.34
C ASN A 258 -9.33 -16.81 -17.53
N ASN A 259 -8.53 -15.75 -17.37
CA ASN A 259 -7.63 -15.24 -18.41
C ASN A 259 -6.16 -15.55 -18.14
N GLY A 260 -5.87 -16.57 -17.31
CA GLY A 260 -4.53 -17.15 -17.17
C GLY A 260 -3.68 -16.55 -16.05
N ALA A 261 -4.26 -15.81 -15.10
CA ALA A 261 -3.56 -15.47 -13.88
C ALA A 261 -3.20 -16.74 -13.10
N LEU A 262 -1.96 -16.85 -12.63
CA LEU A 262 -1.50 -17.93 -11.74
C LEU A 262 -2.28 -17.92 -10.43
N GLY A 263 -2.66 -16.72 -9.96
CA GLY A 263 -3.51 -16.52 -8.81
C GLY A 263 -4.02 -15.10 -8.75
N ALA A 264 -5.16 -14.91 -8.07
CA ALA A 264 -5.75 -13.59 -7.89
C ALA A 264 -6.54 -13.50 -6.58
N LYS A 265 -6.51 -12.32 -5.94
CA LYS A 265 -7.20 -12.05 -4.69
C LYS A 265 -7.38 -10.54 -4.46
N LEU A 266 -8.26 -10.18 -3.57
CA LEU A 266 -8.34 -8.80 -3.08
C LEU A 266 -7.03 -8.39 -2.38
N THR A 267 -6.77 -7.08 -2.30
CA THR A 267 -5.67 -6.51 -1.49
C THR A 267 -6.20 -5.40 -0.58
N GLY A 268 -5.65 -5.33 0.64
CA GLY A 268 -6.03 -4.34 1.64
C GLY A 268 -7.33 -4.67 2.39
N GLY A 269 -8.17 -3.67 2.61
CA GLY A 269 -9.36 -3.80 3.47
C GLY A 269 -10.53 -4.60 2.89
N GLY A 270 -10.66 -4.66 1.57
CA GLY A 270 -11.80 -5.32 0.91
C GLY A 270 -13.08 -4.49 0.84
N ARG A 271 -14.14 -5.11 0.34
CA ARG A 271 -15.44 -4.49 -0.01
C ARG A 271 -15.26 -3.23 -0.83
N GLY A 272 -14.66 -3.39 -2.01
CA GLY A 272 -14.12 -2.36 -2.88
C GLY A 272 -12.60 -2.24 -2.76
N GLY A 273 -12.03 -1.14 -3.24
CA GLY A 273 -10.60 -0.96 -3.36
C GLY A 273 -10.03 -1.73 -4.55
N CYS A 274 -8.89 -2.37 -4.35
CA CYS A 274 -8.17 -3.07 -5.40
C CYS A 274 -8.13 -4.59 -5.19
N MET A 275 -7.95 -5.29 -6.31
CA MET A 275 -7.51 -6.69 -6.33
C MET A 275 -6.11 -6.78 -6.95
N ILE A 276 -5.43 -7.89 -6.70
CA ILE A 276 -4.14 -8.23 -7.31
C ILE A 276 -4.24 -9.56 -8.04
N ALA A 277 -3.52 -9.65 -9.16
CA ALA A 277 -3.35 -10.90 -9.92
C ALA A 277 -1.88 -11.11 -10.25
N LEU A 278 -1.42 -12.35 -10.20
CA LEU A 278 -0.06 -12.75 -10.57
C LEU A 278 -0.09 -13.40 -11.96
N ALA A 279 0.68 -12.85 -12.89
CA ALA A 279 0.88 -13.40 -14.23
C ALA A 279 2.29 -14.00 -14.38
N LYS A 280 2.45 -14.96 -15.28
CA LYS A 280 3.73 -15.63 -15.53
C LYS A 280 4.81 -14.69 -16.09
N ASP A 281 4.40 -13.68 -16.86
CA ASP A 281 5.26 -12.69 -17.52
C ASP A 281 4.49 -11.40 -17.82
N ARG A 282 5.18 -10.39 -18.36
CA ARG A 282 4.64 -9.09 -18.73
C ARG A 282 3.54 -9.21 -19.79
N HIS A 283 3.73 -10.04 -20.81
CA HIS A 283 2.76 -10.19 -21.90
C HIS A 283 1.43 -10.78 -21.39
N ALA A 284 1.50 -11.84 -20.57
CA ALA A 284 0.31 -12.38 -19.92
C ALA A 284 -0.38 -11.35 -19.02
N ALA A 285 0.40 -10.52 -18.31
CA ALA A 285 -0.15 -9.47 -17.47
C ALA A 285 -0.92 -8.42 -18.27
N GLU A 286 -0.43 -8.03 -19.45
CA GLU A 286 -1.11 -7.08 -20.35
C GLU A 286 -2.44 -7.63 -20.86
N ILE A 287 -2.49 -8.92 -21.22
CA ILE A 287 -3.74 -9.59 -21.61
C ILE A 287 -4.75 -9.56 -20.47
N ILE A 288 -4.30 -9.96 -19.25
CA ILE A 288 -5.17 -9.99 -18.06
C ILE A 288 -5.66 -8.59 -17.72
N ALA A 289 -4.79 -7.57 -17.75
CA ALA A 289 -5.15 -6.19 -17.47
C ALA A 289 -6.23 -5.66 -18.42
N ASN A 290 -6.08 -5.91 -19.72
CA ASN A 290 -7.09 -5.55 -20.72
C ASN A 290 -8.44 -6.23 -20.45
N GLN A 291 -8.44 -7.51 -20.04
CA GLN A 291 -9.68 -8.22 -19.71
C GLN A 291 -10.33 -7.68 -18.41
N LEU A 292 -9.53 -7.28 -17.44
CA LEU A 292 -10.02 -6.64 -16.22
C LEU A 292 -10.66 -5.28 -16.51
N GLU A 293 -10.08 -4.46 -17.38
CA GLU A 293 -10.65 -3.18 -17.81
C GLU A 293 -11.96 -3.38 -18.57
N ASN A 294 -12.00 -4.35 -19.51
CA ASN A 294 -13.22 -4.73 -20.23
C ASN A 294 -14.33 -5.26 -19.30
N ALA A 295 -13.95 -5.84 -18.16
CA ALA A 295 -14.85 -6.33 -17.13
C ALA A 295 -15.26 -5.26 -16.10
N GLY A 296 -14.84 -4.00 -16.29
CA GLY A 296 -15.26 -2.85 -15.49
C GLY A 296 -14.27 -2.40 -14.43
N ALA A 297 -13.03 -2.89 -14.44
CA ALA A 297 -11.98 -2.28 -13.61
C ALA A 297 -11.78 -0.82 -14.04
N LYS A 298 -11.72 0.08 -13.05
CA LYS A 298 -11.59 1.52 -13.27
C LYS A 298 -10.22 1.90 -13.83
N ALA A 299 -9.19 1.17 -13.44
CA ALA A 299 -7.81 1.29 -13.89
C ALA A 299 -7.05 0.02 -13.55
N THR A 300 -5.98 -0.25 -14.29
CA THR A 300 -5.03 -1.32 -14.01
C THR A 300 -3.60 -0.79 -14.02
N TRP A 301 -2.73 -1.42 -13.25
CA TRP A 301 -1.30 -1.14 -13.21
C TRP A 301 -0.54 -2.47 -13.19
N ILE A 302 0.59 -2.52 -13.89
CA ILE A 302 1.41 -3.72 -14.00
C ILE A 302 2.81 -3.40 -13.46
N GLN A 303 3.32 -4.28 -12.61
CA GLN A 303 4.69 -4.25 -12.11
C GLN A 303 5.36 -5.58 -12.40
N GLU A 304 6.48 -5.56 -13.13
CA GLU A 304 7.32 -6.74 -13.29
C GLU A 304 8.03 -7.06 -11.98
N LEU A 305 8.14 -8.36 -11.69
CA LEU A 305 8.83 -8.88 -10.51
C LEU A 305 10.21 -9.41 -10.91
N GLY A 306 11.17 -9.40 -9.98
CA GLY A 306 12.52 -9.93 -10.22
C GLY A 306 13.50 -8.98 -10.91
N VAL A 307 13.05 -7.79 -11.35
CA VAL A 307 13.92 -6.70 -11.80
C VAL A 307 13.84 -5.59 -10.76
N CYS A 308 14.94 -5.32 -10.06
CA CYS A 308 15.02 -4.14 -9.18
C CYS A 308 14.87 -2.86 -10.03
N GLN A 309 13.65 -2.41 -10.24
CA GLN A 309 13.31 -1.09 -10.77
C GLN A 309 12.83 -0.20 -9.62
N TYR A 310 13.72 0.06 -8.68
CA TYR A 310 13.43 1.01 -7.62
C TYR A 310 14.22 2.29 -7.90
N VAL A 311 13.48 3.38 -8.10
CA VAL A 311 14.00 4.74 -8.30
C VAL A 311 14.34 5.37 -6.95
#